data_c5199012961072e1c6c2391b0eb31cd7
#
_entry.id   c5199012961072e1c6c2391b0eb31cd7
#
_cell.length_a   1.000
_cell.length_b   1.000
_cell.length_c   1.000
_cell.angle_alpha   90.00
_cell.angle_beta   90.00
_cell.angle_gamma   90.00
#
_symmetry.space_group_name_H-M   'P 1'
#
loop_
_entity.id
_entity.type
_entity.pdbx_description
1 polymer ?
#
loop_
_entity_poly.entity_id
_entity_poly.type
_entity_poly.pdbx_seq_one_letter_code
_entity_poly.pdbx_strand_id
1 'polypeptide(L)'
;MKRVIARSCLYITTLCGMMFMGACSGGDDGDDPVVSSDILNVDPGALTLNGNSGSGNLYVKANCHWKIEKRLNGGEDWLSVEPEDGTGNQTVTVNAISDNPSATTTRQITLRIKSDGGISRDIIVTQNPSQETLTVTPGTLSFDYTGGTKEFTINTNASWTISGANYNWFTLSKKEGQGAQTIQVEVYANTSENESRNATLTILTNSGKTASMTIVQEYNSSITLDVNPLSVSASSLGDSYAVQITGNATWTASSNQAWATIDKSSGSGATTLNIRCNDNTTQTERTAIVTVRYFRNDFNIVVTQAAGSLPVISGVQYESTKESVTLTSSFASAFPVTEYGICYGTSANPTVNGTKVTTHDAGKTEGEIRYTLTNLNATDIYYARAYAISVVGIAYSDNTVFTTSGRLPDIDDNDRPNSVKGRK
;
A
#
# COMPACT_ATOMS: atom_id res chain seq x y z
N MET A 1 -8.55 -5.44 -49.10
CA MET A 1 -8.72 -5.39 -50.58
C MET A 1 -7.53 -4.70 -51.19
N LYS A 2 -7.07 -5.27 -52.27
CA LYS A 2 -5.98 -4.91 -53.22
C LYS A 2 -4.56 -5.33 -52.77
N ARG A 3 -4.22 -6.53 -53.22
CA ARG A 3 -2.86 -7.03 -53.47
C ARG A 3 -2.22 -6.21 -54.63
N VAL A 4 -0.99 -5.79 -54.44
CA VAL A 4 -0.13 -5.38 -55.57
C VAL A 4 1.04 -6.36 -55.62
N ILE A 5 1.06 -7.13 -56.70
CA ILE A 5 2.13 -8.08 -57.08
C ILE A 5 3.16 -7.27 -57.87
N ALA A 6 4.39 -7.16 -57.38
CA ALA A 6 5.49 -6.67 -58.19
C ALA A 6 6.25 -7.84 -58.78
N ARG A 7 6.24 -7.92 -60.11
CA ARG A 7 6.96 -8.89 -60.95
C ARG A 7 8.46 -8.55 -60.99
N SER A 8 9.26 -9.53 -60.63
CA SER A 8 10.71 -9.52 -60.91
C SER A 8 10.94 -9.67 -62.41
N CYS A 9 11.69 -8.75 -62.96
CA CYS A 9 12.17 -8.85 -64.34
C CYS A 9 13.61 -9.39 -64.35
N LEU A 10 13.75 -10.64 -64.83
CA LEU A 10 15.02 -11.33 -65.01
C LEU A 10 15.61 -10.88 -66.38
N TYR A 11 16.70 -10.14 -66.35
CA TYR A 11 17.48 -9.84 -67.56
C TYR A 11 18.62 -10.85 -67.72
N ILE A 12 18.46 -11.76 -68.68
CA ILE A 12 19.53 -12.61 -69.22
C ILE A 12 20.19 -11.83 -70.33
N THR A 13 21.45 -11.44 -70.17
CA THR A 13 22.27 -10.93 -71.26
C THR A 13 23.21 -12.02 -71.80
N THR A 14 22.84 -12.50 -72.93
CA THR A 14 23.63 -13.44 -73.76
C THR A 14 24.87 -12.75 -74.29
N LEU A 15 26.05 -13.28 -73.98
CA LEU A 15 27.32 -12.78 -74.48
C LEU A 15 27.61 -13.45 -75.84
N CYS A 16 27.52 -12.68 -76.98
CA CYS A 16 27.85 -13.13 -78.28
C CYS A 16 29.40 -12.96 -78.53
N GLY A 17 30.09 -14.08 -78.77
CA GLY A 17 31.47 -14.09 -79.10
C GLY A 17 31.72 -13.67 -80.58
N MET A 18 32.62 -12.79 -80.84
CA MET A 18 33.17 -12.54 -82.16
C MET A 18 34.64 -13.00 -82.18
N MET A 19 34.85 -14.10 -82.89
CA MET A 19 36.19 -14.47 -83.42
C MET A 19 36.53 -13.52 -84.54
N PHE A 20 37.73 -12.89 -84.51
CA PHE A 20 38.40 -12.37 -85.69
C PHE A 20 39.68 -13.16 -85.92
N MET A 21 39.66 -13.92 -87.00
CA MET A 21 40.87 -14.42 -87.65
C MET A 21 41.41 -13.29 -88.59
N GLY A 22 42.65 -12.99 -88.47
CA GLY A 22 43.36 -12.16 -89.39
C GLY A 22 44.79 -12.69 -89.60
N ALA A 23 45.09 -13.03 -90.87
CA ALA A 23 46.22 -13.79 -91.28
C ALA A 23 47.50 -12.98 -91.36
N CYS A 24 48.58 -13.72 -91.25
CA CYS A 24 50.02 -13.46 -91.55
C CYS A 24 50.41 -12.42 -92.54
N SER A 25 51.47 -11.71 -92.27
CA SER A 25 52.71 -11.81 -93.10
C SER A 25 53.90 -11.08 -92.44
N GLY A 26 54.93 -11.77 -92.27
CA GLY A 26 56.27 -11.56 -92.57
C GLY A 26 57.14 -10.45 -91.93
N GLY A 27 58.10 -10.89 -91.13
CA GLY A 27 59.46 -10.37 -91.17
C GLY A 27 59.78 -9.18 -90.25
N ASP A 28 60.46 -9.37 -89.18
CA ASP A 28 61.87 -8.95 -88.99
C ASP A 28 62.28 -9.02 -87.53
N ASP A 29 63.51 -9.41 -87.30
CA ASP A 29 64.10 -9.65 -85.99
C ASP A 29 64.20 -8.34 -85.17
N GLY A 30 63.49 -8.26 -84.09
CA GLY A 30 63.69 -7.26 -83.07
C GLY A 30 63.16 -7.85 -81.74
N ASP A 31 64.09 -8.19 -80.85
CA ASP A 31 63.82 -8.63 -79.47
C ASP A 31 63.17 -7.46 -78.72
N ASP A 32 61.86 -7.29 -78.90
CA ASP A 32 61.07 -6.39 -78.09
C ASP A 32 60.60 -7.19 -76.87
N PRO A 33 60.94 -6.74 -75.68
CA PRO A 33 60.43 -7.44 -74.45
C PRO A 33 58.90 -7.42 -74.51
N VAL A 34 58.33 -8.59 -74.68
CA VAL A 34 56.89 -8.78 -74.51
C VAL A 34 56.53 -8.26 -73.15
N VAL A 35 56.13 -7.00 -73.06
CA VAL A 35 55.58 -6.42 -71.87
C VAL A 35 54.21 -7.12 -71.65
N SER A 36 54.23 -8.21 -70.95
CA SER A 36 52.97 -8.87 -70.56
C SER A 36 52.22 -7.86 -69.70
N SER A 37 51.13 -7.30 -70.25
CA SER A 37 50.30 -6.40 -69.48
C SER A 37 49.80 -7.16 -68.25
N ASP A 38 49.86 -6.53 -67.03
CA ASP A 38 49.32 -7.06 -65.86
C ASP A 38 47.85 -7.48 -66.08
N ILE A 39 47.50 -8.64 -65.56
CA ILE A 39 46.13 -9.13 -65.51
C ILE A 39 45.81 -9.19 -64.06
N LEU A 40 44.73 -8.47 -63.64
CA LEU A 40 44.21 -8.51 -62.30
C LEU A 40 42.69 -8.53 -62.37
N ASN A 41 42.10 -9.68 -62.00
CA ASN A 41 40.66 -9.88 -61.84
C ASN A 41 40.39 -10.44 -60.49
N VAL A 42 39.25 -10.07 -59.91
CA VAL A 42 38.82 -10.53 -58.55
C VAL A 42 37.35 -10.99 -58.63
N ASP A 43 37.07 -12.16 -58.14
CA ASP A 43 35.74 -12.75 -58.10
C ASP A 43 35.40 -13.29 -56.68
N PRO A 44 34.26 -13.00 -56.11
CA PRO A 44 33.19 -12.14 -56.63
C PRO A 44 33.57 -10.64 -56.59
N GLY A 45 32.94 -9.82 -57.45
CA GLY A 45 33.12 -8.35 -57.50
C GLY A 45 32.56 -7.60 -56.32
N ALA A 46 31.85 -8.27 -55.39
CA ALA A 46 31.41 -7.81 -54.10
C ALA A 46 31.23 -9.02 -53.18
N LEU A 47 31.40 -8.80 -51.86
CA LEU A 47 31.27 -9.87 -50.86
C LEU A 47 30.28 -9.45 -49.78
N THR A 48 29.35 -10.35 -49.41
CA THR A 48 28.42 -10.15 -48.32
C THR A 48 28.70 -11.15 -47.23
N LEU A 49 28.96 -10.66 -46.01
CA LEU A 49 29.18 -11.45 -44.79
C LEU A 49 27.96 -11.47 -43.90
N ASN A 50 27.81 -12.51 -43.10
CA ASN A 50 26.75 -12.55 -42.07
C ASN A 50 27.00 -11.47 -41.00
N GLY A 51 25.92 -11.05 -40.32
CA GLY A 51 25.98 -10.03 -39.27
C GLY A 51 26.79 -10.45 -38.06
N ASN A 52 26.79 -11.74 -37.73
CA ASN A 52 27.56 -12.32 -36.64
C ASN A 52 28.81 -13.01 -37.20
N SER A 53 29.94 -12.33 -37.09
CA SER A 53 31.30 -12.87 -37.38
C SER A 53 31.38 -13.74 -38.65
N GLY A 54 30.93 -13.22 -39.75
CA GLY A 54 30.88 -13.94 -41.01
C GLY A 54 32.25 -13.98 -41.75
N SER A 55 32.44 -14.99 -42.59
CA SER A 55 33.62 -15.09 -43.46
C SER A 55 33.22 -15.37 -44.91
N GLY A 56 34.12 -15.06 -45.84
CA GLY A 56 33.97 -15.32 -47.28
C GLY A 56 35.30 -15.27 -48.01
N ASN A 57 35.30 -15.74 -49.24
CA ASN A 57 36.51 -15.82 -50.05
C ASN A 57 36.44 -14.91 -51.30
N LEU A 58 37.55 -14.30 -51.63
CA LEU A 58 37.80 -13.65 -52.89
C LEU A 58 38.86 -14.45 -53.69
N TYR A 59 38.64 -14.67 -54.97
CA TYR A 59 39.55 -15.36 -55.83
C TYR A 59 40.24 -14.31 -56.69
N VAL A 60 41.49 -14.04 -56.35
CA VAL A 60 42.38 -13.14 -57.20
C VAL A 60 42.98 -13.96 -58.35
N LYS A 61 42.72 -13.55 -59.54
CA LYS A 61 43.31 -14.09 -60.76
C LYS A 61 44.28 -13.03 -61.37
N ALA A 62 45.54 -13.27 -61.23
CA ALA A 62 46.60 -12.33 -61.67
C ALA A 62 47.78 -13.07 -62.24
N ASN A 63 48.58 -12.37 -63.15
CA ASN A 63 49.86 -12.80 -63.60
C ASN A 63 51.00 -11.95 -63.00
N CYS A 64 50.72 -11.13 -62.04
CA CYS A 64 51.55 -10.16 -61.37
C CYS A 64 51.52 -10.23 -59.89
N HIS A 65 52.34 -9.51 -59.16
CA HIS A 65 52.23 -9.29 -57.71
C HIS A 65 51.12 -8.27 -57.46
N TRP A 66 50.39 -8.46 -56.39
CA TRP A 66 49.28 -7.61 -55.95
C TRP A 66 49.27 -7.46 -54.46
N LYS A 67 48.63 -6.35 -53.95
CA LYS A 67 48.48 -6.00 -52.58
C LYS A 67 47.04 -5.53 -52.31
N ILE A 68 46.50 -5.81 -51.13
CA ILE A 68 45.20 -5.38 -50.70
C ILE A 68 45.31 -4.21 -49.70
N GLU A 69 44.60 -3.13 -50.01
CA GLU A 69 44.47 -1.95 -49.16
C GLU A 69 43.01 -1.84 -48.65
N LYS A 70 42.82 -1.72 -47.34
CA LYS A 70 41.51 -1.49 -46.74
C LYS A 70 41.19 0.01 -46.76
N ARG A 71 40.02 0.40 -47.29
CA ARG A 71 39.49 1.77 -47.29
C ARG A 71 38.34 1.86 -46.29
N LEU A 72 38.62 2.42 -45.11
CA LEU A 72 37.73 2.41 -43.98
C LEU A 72 36.64 3.49 -44.03
N ASN A 73 36.72 4.45 -44.93
CA ASN A 73 35.78 5.57 -45.11
C ASN A 73 35.42 6.28 -43.78
N GLY A 74 36.38 6.38 -42.87
CA GLY A 74 36.20 6.99 -41.54
C GLY A 74 35.60 6.08 -40.47
N GLY A 75 35.36 4.80 -40.78
CA GLY A 75 34.86 3.79 -39.82
C GLY A 75 35.99 2.98 -39.17
N GLU A 76 35.59 2.10 -38.22
CA GLU A 76 36.51 1.13 -37.59
C GLU A 76 36.89 0.00 -38.57
N ASP A 77 38.10 -0.56 -38.40
CA ASP A 77 38.52 -1.76 -39.12
C ASP A 77 37.95 -3.01 -38.46
N TRP A 78 36.92 -3.57 -39.05
CA TRP A 78 36.22 -4.77 -38.57
C TRP A 78 36.48 -6.01 -39.43
N LEU A 79 37.45 -5.91 -40.47
CA LEU A 79 37.82 -7.02 -41.33
C LEU A 79 39.26 -7.48 -41.06
N SER A 80 39.50 -8.78 -41.13
CA SER A 80 40.78 -9.36 -41.41
C SER A 80 40.78 -9.93 -42.83
N VAL A 81 41.90 -9.85 -43.50
CA VAL A 81 42.11 -10.30 -44.86
C VAL A 81 43.40 -11.11 -44.90
N GLU A 82 43.34 -12.34 -45.44
CA GLU A 82 44.47 -13.27 -45.42
C GLU A 82 44.52 -14.02 -46.78
N PRO A 83 45.61 -13.93 -47.54
CA PRO A 83 46.75 -13.03 -47.41
C PRO A 83 46.42 -11.59 -47.83
N GLU A 84 47.18 -10.59 -47.33
CA GLU A 84 47.03 -9.17 -47.68
C GLU A 84 47.82 -8.80 -48.97
N ASP A 85 48.77 -9.66 -49.37
CA ASP A 85 49.50 -9.53 -50.61
C ASP A 85 49.84 -10.91 -51.24
N GLY A 86 50.13 -10.97 -52.52
CA GLY A 86 50.39 -12.23 -53.15
C GLY A 86 50.89 -12.06 -54.62
N THR A 87 51.29 -13.18 -55.21
CA THR A 87 51.71 -13.22 -56.63
C THR A 87 50.90 -14.27 -57.37
N GLY A 88 50.37 -13.93 -58.53
CA GLY A 88 49.56 -14.84 -59.31
C GLY A 88 48.18 -15.12 -58.75
N ASN A 89 47.62 -16.25 -59.12
CA ASN A 89 46.29 -16.65 -58.70
C ASN A 89 46.29 -17.12 -57.23
N GLN A 90 45.45 -16.50 -56.38
CA GLN A 90 45.30 -16.92 -54.99
C GLN A 90 43.88 -16.72 -54.49
N THR A 91 43.53 -17.48 -53.47
CA THR A 91 42.31 -17.29 -52.68
C THR A 91 42.62 -16.42 -51.46
N VAL A 92 41.87 -15.38 -51.28
CA VAL A 92 41.94 -14.46 -50.14
C VAL A 92 40.74 -14.72 -49.27
N THR A 93 40.96 -15.04 -48.00
CA THR A 93 39.90 -15.18 -47.00
C THR A 93 39.65 -13.84 -46.32
N VAL A 94 38.40 -13.42 -46.29
CA VAL A 94 37.94 -12.18 -45.67
C VAL A 94 37.07 -12.55 -44.50
N ASN A 95 37.45 -12.15 -43.26
CA ASN A 95 36.71 -12.45 -42.08
C ASN A 95 36.25 -11.16 -41.36
N ALA A 96 35.03 -11.12 -40.92
CA ALA A 96 34.61 -10.13 -39.95
C ALA A 96 35.16 -10.51 -38.56
N ILE A 97 35.99 -9.63 -37.97
CA ILE A 97 36.60 -9.85 -36.65
C ILE A 97 35.65 -9.47 -35.47
N SER A 98 34.52 -8.88 -35.78
CA SER A 98 33.47 -8.55 -34.83
C SER A 98 32.09 -8.60 -35.47
N ASP A 99 31.06 -8.85 -34.64
CA ASP A 99 29.68 -8.73 -35.07
C ASP A 99 29.36 -7.30 -35.49
N ASN A 100 28.45 -7.14 -36.46
CA ASN A 100 27.90 -5.83 -36.76
C ASN A 100 27.15 -5.28 -35.51
N PRO A 101 27.57 -4.13 -34.97
CA PRO A 101 26.91 -3.60 -33.76
C PRO A 101 25.46 -3.15 -33.99
N SER A 102 25.02 -3.03 -35.24
CA SER A 102 23.66 -2.66 -35.60
C SER A 102 22.81 -3.89 -35.91
N ALA A 103 21.63 -3.94 -35.36
CA ALA A 103 20.59 -4.94 -35.69
C ALA A 103 19.78 -4.59 -36.95
N THR A 104 19.95 -3.40 -37.51
CA THR A 104 19.10 -2.89 -38.61
C THR A 104 19.85 -2.37 -39.81
N THR A 105 21.14 -1.99 -39.66
CA THR A 105 21.93 -1.39 -40.71
C THR A 105 23.15 -2.25 -41.08
N THR A 106 23.45 -2.35 -42.37
CA THR A 106 24.68 -2.94 -42.89
C THR A 106 25.86 -2.01 -42.63
N ARG A 107 27.08 -2.58 -42.54
CA ARG A 107 28.32 -1.82 -42.59
C ARG A 107 29.19 -2.27 -43.75
N GLN A 108 30.04 -1.40 -44.27
CA GLN A 108 30.83 -1.67 -45.47
C GLN A 108 32.27 -1.20 -45.33
N ILE A 109 33.20 -1.98 -45.90
CA ILE A 109 34.59 -1.60 -46.15
C ILE A 109 34.89 -1.90 -47.62
N THR A 110 35.64 -1.03 -48.30
CA THR A 110 36.13 -1.28 -49.65
C THR A 110 37.55 -1.83 -49.59
N LEU A 111 37.75 -3.03 -50.13
CA LEU A 111 39.07 -3.61 -50.36
C LEU A 111 39.53 -3.19 -51.74
N ARG A 112 40.65 -2.49 -51.77
CA ARG A 112 41.34 -2.16 -53.07
C ARG A 112 42.48 -3.13 -53.29
N ILE A 113 42.36 -4.01 -54.29
CA ILE A 113 43.42 -4.89 -54.77
C ILE A 113 44.15 -4.19 -55.87
N LYS A 114 45.46 -3.99 -55.72
CA LYS A 114 46.30 -3.23 -56.65
C LYS A 114 47.50 -4.04 -57.10
N SER A 115 47.77 -4.09 -58.39
CA SER A 115 49.01 -4.66 -58.97
C SER A 115 50.15 -3.64 -58.94
N ASP A 116 51.38 -4.14 -58.98
CA ASP A 116 52.58 -3.29 -59.11
C ASP A 116 52.59 -2.45 -60.40
N GLY A 117 51.98 -2.95 -61.47
CA GLY A 117 51.75 -2.21 -62.71
C GLY A 117 50.64 -1.20 -62.69
N GLY A 118 49.97 -0.99 -61.54
CA GLY A 118 48.96 0.08 -61.28
C GLY A 118 47.54 -0.26 -61.61
N ILE A 119 47.19 -1.49 -62.02
CA ILE A 119 45.82 -1.93 -62.18
C ILE A 119 45.20 -2.09 -60.79
N SER A 120 43.96 -1.64 -60.55
CA SER A 120 43.26 -1.80 -59.30
C SER A 120 41.84 -2.30 -59.51
N ARG A 121 41.36 -3.04 -58.50
CA ARG A 121 39.99 -3.51 -58.37
C ARG A 121 39.49 -3.17 -56.99
N ASP A 122 38.30 -2.53 -56.88
CA ASP A 122 37.62 -2.21 -55.63
C ASP A 122 36.52 -3.25 -55.41
N ILE A 123 36.60 -3.91 -54.28
CA ILE A 123 35.62 -4.91 -53.82
C ILE A 123 34.92 -4.34 -52.59
N ILE A 124 33.60 -4.18 -52.67
CA ILE A 124 32.80 -3.76 -51.54
C ILE A 124 32.48 -5.01 -50.69
N VAL A 125 32.96 -5.01 -49.46
CA VAL A 125 32.60 -6.00 -48.47
C VAL A 125 31.52 -5.41 -47.59
N THR A 126 30.36 -6.05 -47.60
CA THR A 126 29.18 -5.67 -46.80
C THR A 126 28.98 -6.70 -45.69
N GLN A 127 28.84 -6.26 -44.44
CA GLN A 127 28.36 -7.12 -43.38
C GLN A 127 26.88 -6.79 -43.10
N ASN A 128 26.05 -7.83 -43.10
CA ASN A 128 24.62 -7.72 -42.76
C ASN A 128 24.43 -7.27 -41.31
N PRO A 129 23.25 -6.75 -40.94
CA PRO A 129 22.90 -6.53 -39.54
C PRO A 129 23.05 -7.83 -38.72
N SER A 130 23.48 -7.71 -37.46
CA SER A 130 23.50 -8.85 -36.54
C SER A 130 22.08 -9.18 -36.09
N GLN A 131 21.90 -10.39 -35.52
CA GLN A 131 20.64 -10.73 -34.87
C GLN A 131 20.39 -9.79 -33.69
N GLU A 132 19.20 -9.18 -33.64
CA GLU A 132 18.84 -8.29 -32.55
C GLU A 132 18.75 -9.02 -31.24
N THR A 133 19.36 -8.45 -30.20
CA THR A 133 19.29 -8.89 -28.81
C THR A 133 18.58 -7.82 -27.97
N LEU A 134 17.85 -8.23 -26.94
CA LEU A 134 17.32 -7.33 -25.92
C LEU A 134 17.20 -8.08 -24.60
N THR A 135 17.94 -7.60 -23.60
CA THR A 135 17.84 -8.05 -22.21
C THR A 135 17.91 -6.86 -21.26
N VAL A 136 17.29 -6.97 -20.10
CA VAL A 136 17.30 -5.94 -19.06
C VAL A 136 17.73 -6.58 -17.74
N THR A 137 18.73 -6.00 -17.10
CA THR A 137 19.31 -6.56 -15.87
C THR A 137 19.66 -5.44 -14.86
N PRO A 138 19.21 -5.55 -13.60
CA PRO A 138 18.25 -6.54 -13.10
C PRO A 138 16.83 -6.30 -13.62
N GLY A 139 15.99 -7.33 -13.61
CA GLY A 139 14.57 -7.24 -14.01
C GLY A 139 13.68 -6.58 -12.97
N THR A 140 14.19 -6.36 -11.75
CA THR A 140 13.49 -5.68 -10.66
C THR A 140 14.47 -4.84 -9.84
N LEU A 141 14.06 -3.63 -9.52
CA LEU A 141 14.71 -2.76 -8.54
C LEU A 141 13.79 -2.56 -7.35
N SER A 142 14.25 -2.97 -6.16
CA SER A 142 13.52 -2.80 -4.91
C SER A 142 14.13 -1.67 -4.09
N PHE A 143 13.29 -0.79 -3.57
CA PHE A 143 13.66 0.34 -2.73
C PHE A 143 12.91 0.24 -1.40
N ASP A 144 13.54 0.69 -0.32
CA ASP A 144 12.83 0.98 0.91
C ASP A 144 12.00 2.27 0.77
N TYR A 145 11.27 2.65 1.81
CA TYR A 145 10.42 3.84 1.78
C TYR A 145 11.21 5.15 1.60
N THR A 146 12.48 5.21 1.94
CA THR A 146 13.31 6.43 1.79
C THR A 146 13.66 6.73 0.34
N GLY A 147 13.61 5.71 -0.52
CA GLY A 147 13.96 5.84 -1.92
C GLY A 147 15.45 5.78 -2.20
N GLY A 148 15.95 6.65 -3.07
CA GLY A 148 17.35 6.72 -3.46
C GLY A 148 17.58 6.37 -4.93
N THR A 149 18.83 6.14 -5.30
CA THR A 149 19.22 5.89 -6.71
C THR A 149 19.73 4.47 -6.87
N LYS A 150 19.23 3.75 -7.89
CA LYS A 150 19.70 2.44 -8.35
C LYS A 150 19.76 2.44 -9.88
N GLU A 151 20.37 1.41 -10.44
CA GLU A 151 20.62 1.31 -11.87
C GLU A 151 20.15 -0.02 -12.43
N PHE A 152 19.76 0.00 -13.71
CA PHE A 152 19.58 -1.19 -14.53
C PHE A 152 20.25 -0.99 -15.88
N THR A 153 20.65 -2.08 -16.53
CA THR A 153 21.30 -2.07 -17.84
C THR A 153 20.37 -2.65 -18.88
N ILE A 154 20.20 -1.94 -19.98
CA ILE A 154 19.61 -2.41 -21.22
C ILE A 154 20.75 -2.93 -22.10
N ASN A 155 20.75 -4.22 -22.43
CA ASN A 155 21.71 -4.81 -23.36
C ASN A 155 20.98 -5.10 -24.67
N THR A 156 21.29 -4.33 -25.71
CA THR A 156 20.74 -4.47 -27.06
C THR A 156 21.72 -3.92 -28.07
N ASN A 157 21.61 -4.34 -29.32
CA ASN A 157 22.30 -3.76 -30.47
C ASN A 157 21.37 -2.91 -31.38
N ALA A 158 20.17 -2.58 -30.87
CA ALA A 158 19.17 -1.77 -31.56
C ALA A 158 18.93 -0.43 -30.85
N SER A 159 18.20 0.47 -31.50
CA SER A 159 17.61 1.65 -30.85
C SER A 159 16.42 1.24 -30.02
N TRP A 160 16.20 1.90 -28.87
CA TRP A 160 15.16 1.55 -27.91
C TRP A 160 14.50 2.77 -27.28
N THR A 161 13.28 2.57 -26.79
CA THR A 161 12.53 3.54 -25.99
C THR A 161 11.98 2.86 -24.74
N ILE A 162 11.78 3.63 -23.66
CA ILE A 162 11.16 3.17 -22.41
C ILE A 162 9.78 3.82 -22.28
N SER A 163 8.76 2.98 -22.10
CA SER A 163 7.40 3.38 -21.77
C SER A 163 7.02 2.93 -20.34
N GLY A 164 5.89 3.43 -19.82
CA GLY A 164 5.47 3.15 -18.43
C GLY A 164 6.14 4.04 -17.38
N ALA A 165 6.87 5.09 -17.77
CA ALA A 165 7.60 6.00 -16.88
C ALA A 165 6.82 7.28 -16.52
N ASN A 166 5.47 7.25 -16.55
CA ASN A 166 4.63 8.41 -16.29
C ASN A 166 4.18 8.50 -14.82
N TYR A 167 5.10 8.27 -13.88
CA TYR A 167 4.88 8.40 -12.46
C TYR A 167 5.62 9.62 -11.91
N ASN A 168 5.08 10.23 -10.87
CA ASN A 168 5.67 11.39 -10.18
C ASN A 168 6.61 11.02 -9.02
N TRP A 169 6.78 9.71 -8.74
CA TRP A 169 7.54 9.24 -7.59
C TRP A 169 8.92 8.67 -7.94
N PHE A 170 9.27 8.62 -9.24
CA PHE A 170 10.61 8.31 -9.71
C PHE A 170 10.93 9.02 -11.03
N THR A 171 12.21 9.15 -11.30
CA THR A 171 12.74 9.67 -12.57
C THR A 171 13.75 8.69 -13.17
N LEU A 172 13.90 8.76 -14.50
CA LEU A 172 14.89 8.00 -15.25
C LEU A 172 15.91 8.97 -15.86
N SER A 173 17.19 8.60 -15.84
CA SER A 173 18.25 9.40 -16.50
C SER A 173 18.07 9.51 -18.00
N LYS A 174 17.46 8.49 -18.64
CA LYS A 174 17.12 8.45 -20.07
C LYS A 174 15.87 7.63 -20.31
N LYS A 175 15.11 7.99 -21.36
CA LYS A 175 13.92 7.25 -21.81
C LYS A 175 14.06 6.66 -23.21
N GLU A 176 15.17 6.94 -23.89
CA GLU A 176 15.50 6.41 -25.22
C GLU A 176 17.01 6.33 -25.39
N GLY A 177 17.45 5.51 -26.33
CA GLY A 177 18.87 5.33 -26.62
C GLY A 177 19.14 4.34 -27.75
N GLN A 178 20.41 4.08 -27.99
CA GLN A 178 20.92 3.11 -28.97
C GLN A 178 22.00 2.25 -28.31
N GLY A 179 21.96 0.95 -28.57
CA GLY A 179 22.93 -0.01 -28.03
C GLY A 179 22.79 -0.20 -26.53
N ALA A 180 23.76 -0.87 -25.94
CA ALA A 180 23.81 -1.14 -24.53
C ALA A 180 24.01 0.13 -23.70
N GLN A 181 23.15 0.37 -22.70
CA GLN A 181 23.26 1.53 -21.82
C GLN A 181 22.76 1.20 -20.41
N THR A 182 23.38 1.87 -19.42
CA THR A 182 22.94 1.87 -18.03
C THR A 182 22.03 3.06 -17.77
N ILE A 183 20.91 2.80 -17.13
CA ILE A 183 19.87 3.78 -16.81
C ILE A 183 19.81 3.92 -15.30
N GLN A 184 19.98 5.15 -14.81
CA GLN A 184 19.75 5.48 -13.39
C GLN A 184 18.27 5.72 -13.15
N VAL A 185 17.78 5.18 -12.03
CA VAL A 185 16.43 5.35 -11.50
C VAL A 185 16.57 6.03 -10.16
N GLU A 186 16.10 7.26 -10.06
CA GLU A 186 16.00 8.01 -8.82
C GLU A 186 14.56 7.91 -8.29
N VAL A 187 14.39 7.32 -7.13
CA VAL A 187 13.08 7.08 -6.47
C VAL A 187 12.95 8.00 -5.27
N TYR A 188 11.85 8.78 -5.22
CA TYR A 188 11.56 9.69 -4.10
C TYR A 188 10.93 8.92 -2.94
N ALA A 189 11.02 9.48 -1.71
CA ALA A 189 10.48 8.85 -0.53
C ALA A 189 8.99 8.49 -0.68
N ASN A 190 8.63 7.29 -0.23
CA ASN A 190 7.23 6.87 -0.10
C ASN A 190 6.72 7.32 1.26
N THR A 191 5.89 8.35 1.27
CA THR A 191 5.28 8.88 2.49
C THR A 191 4.03 8.12 2.93
N SER A 192 3.62 7.10 2.18
CA SER A 192 2.52 6.24 2.58
C SER A 192 2.92 5.40 3.79
N GLU A 193 2.03 5.35 4.77
CA GLU A 193 2.24 4.61 6.02
C GLU A 193 1.98 3.10 5.86
N ASN A 194 1.53 2.66 4.67
CA ASN A 194 0.93 1.33 4.54
C ASN A 194 0.76 0.81 3.12
N GLU A 195 1.10 1.59 2.10
CA GLU A 195 0.97 1.19 0.71
C GLU A 195 2.33 1.20 0.02
N SER A 196 2.82 0.03 -0.31
CA SER A 196 3.90 -0.15 -1.26
C SER A 196 3.43 0.28 -2.64
N ARG A 197 4.37 0.78 -3.45
CA ARG A 197 4.06 1.18 -4.82
C ARG A 197 4.99 0.49 -5.79
N ASN A 198 4.49 0.23 -6.99
CA ASN A 198 5.27 -0.38 -8.05
C ASN A 198 4.97 0.28 -9.39
N ALA A 199 5.92 0.13 -10.32
CA ALA A 199 5.78 0.54 -11.70
C ALA A 199 6.48 -0.48 -12.58
N THR A 200 5.87 -0.82 -13.71
CA THR A 200 6.48 -1.65 -14.74
C THR A 200 6.87 -0.78 -15.90
N LEU A 201 8.16 -0.81 -16.23
CA LEU A 201 8.73 -0.18 -17.40
C LEU A 201 8.79 -1.20 -18.55
N THR A 202 8.39 -0.81 -19.73
CA THR A 202 8.54 -1.61 -20.94
C THR A 202 9.57 -0.96 -21.86
N ILE A 203 10.61 -1.70 -22.17
CA ILE A 203 11.63 -1.34 -23.13
C ILE A 203 11.20 -1.93 -24.47
N LEU A 204 11.09 -1.08 -25.49
CA LEU A 204 10.69 -1.42 -26.84
C LEU A 204 11.79 -1.04 -27.82
N THR A 205 12.24 -1.98 -28.62
CA THR A 205 13.18 -1.69 -29.71
C THR A 205 12.44 -1.25 -30.98
N ASN A 206 13.17 -0.63 -31.90
CA ASN A 206 12.61 -0.20 -33.18
C ASN A 206 12.13 -1.35 -34.09
N SER A 207 12.59 -2.57 -33.86
CA SER A 207 12.08 -3.79 -34.53
C SER A 207 10.83 -4.39 -33.90
N GLY A 208 10.43 -3.91 -32.72
CA GLY A 208 9.26 -4.39 -31.98
C GLY A 208 9.57 -5.42 -30.89
N LYS A 209 10.85 -5.75 -30.60
CA LYS A 209 11.17 -6.57 -29.43
C LYS A 209 10.88 -5.81 -28.15
N THR A 210 10.38 -6.51 -27.12
CA THR A 210 10.07 -5.95 -25.83
C THR A 210 10.77 -6.68 -24.71
N ALA A 211 11.15 -5.95 -23.68
CA ALA A 211 11.57 -6.47 -22.39
C ALA A 211 10.96 -5.56 -21.30
N SER A 212 10.78 -6.08 -20.09
CA SER A 212 10.23 -5.29 -19.00
C SER A 212 11.09 -5.37 -17.76
N MET A 213 11.02 -4.32 -16.94
CA MET A 213 11.57 -4.29 -15.61
C MET A 213 10.56 -3.67 -14.64
N THR A 214 10.65 -4.01 -13.35
CA THR A 214 9.75 -3.52 -12.32
C THR A 214 10.53 -2.71 -11.28
N ILE A 215 9.99 -1.57 -10.91
CA ILE A 215 10.43 -0.78 -9.75
C ILE A 215 9.42 -1.06 -8.64
N VAL A 216 9.90 -1.47 -7.45
CA VAL A 216 9.09 -1.71 -6.26
C VAL A 216 9.63 -0.84 -5.15
N GLN A 217 8.75 -0.14 -4.46
CA GLN A 217 9.11 0.63 -3.26
C GLN A 217 8.19 0.30 -2.10
N GLU A 218 8.78 -0.01 -0.96
CA GLU A 218 8.05 -0.31 0.25
C GLU A 218 7.41 0.94 0.86
N TYR A 219 6.39 0.74 1.70
CA TYR A 219 5.80 1.80 2.51
C TYR A 219 6.66 2.08 3.75
N ASN A 220 6.37 3.18 4.43
CA ASN A 220 7.08 3.55 5.66
C ASN A 220 6.62 2.69 6.85
N SER A 221 7.24 1.53 7.04
CA SER A 221 6.95 0.59 8.13
C SER A 221 7.41 1.09 9.52
N SER A 222 8.11 2.22 9.61
CA SER A 222 8.47 2.84 10.89
C SER A 222 7.31 3.61 11.52
N ILE A 223 6.16 3.71 10.84
CA ILE A 223 4.95 4.30 11.37
C ILE A 223 4.21 3.28 12.20
N THR A 224 3.98 3.63 13.47
CA THR A 224 3.35 2.77 14.46
C THR A 224 2.25 3.52 15.20
N LEU A 225 1.27 2.79 15.68
CA LEU A 225 0.27 3.25 16.63
C LEU A 225 -0.06 2.13 17.61
N ASP A 226 -0.19 2.49 18.89
CA ASP A 226 -0.71 1.61 19.93
C ASP A 226 -1.67 2.39 20.82
N VAL A 227 -2.66 1.69 21.38
CA VAL A 227 -3.75 2.27 22.18
C VAL A 227 -3.91 1.48 23.46
N ASN A 228 -3.82 2.14 24.60
CA ASN A 228 -3.92 1.49 25.91
C ASN A 228 -4.58 2.41 26.96
N PRO A 229 -5.56 1.92 27.75
CA PRO A 229 -6.13 0.56 27.74
C PRO A 229 -7.16 0.35 26.61
N LEU A 230 -7.43 -0.89 26.24
CA LEU A 230 -8.52 -1.28 25.32
C LEU A 230 -9.85 -1.58 26.04
N SER A 231 -9.92 -1.32 27.34
CA SER A 231 -11.16 -1.45 28.13
C SER A 231 -11.22 -0.37 29.19
N VAL A 232 -12.42 0.14 29.41
CA VAL A 232 -12.74 1.14 30.43
C VAL A 232 -13.96 0.68 31.21
N SER A 233 -13.84 0.60 32.55
CA SER A 233 -14.95 0.37 33.45
C SER A 233 -15.39 1.70 34.07
N ALA A 234 -16.55 2.18 33.64
CA ALA A 234 -17.10 3.46 34.07
C ALA A 234 -18.14 3.28 35.17
N SER A 235 -18.13 4.20 36.12
CA SER A 235 -19.18 4.27 37.14
C SER A 235 -20.50 4.74 36.54
N SER A 236 -21.63 4.50 37.27
CA SER A 236 -22.94 4.99 36.83
C SER A 236 -23.03 6.52 36.82
N LEU A 237 -22.25 7.23 37.63
CA LEU A 237 -22.24 8.69 37.70
C LEU A 237 -21.44 9.37 36.57
N GLY A 238 -21.03 8.61 35.59
CA GLY A 238 -20.20 9.17 34.53
C GLY A 238 -18.87 9.71 35.04
N ASP A 239 -17.94 9.91 34.13
CA ASP A 239 -16.66 10.58 34.37
C ASP A 239 -15.90 10.68 33.06
N SER A 240 -14.66 11.16 33.14
CA SER A 240 -13.74 11.21 32.02
C SER A 240 -12.61 10.21 32.22
N TYR A 241 -12.38 9.37 31.23
CA TYR A 241 -11.40 8.28 31.25
C TYR A 241 -10.34 8.51 30.20
N ALA A 242 -9.08 8.51 30.61
CA ALA A 242 -7.94 8.75 29.75
C ALA A 242 -7.46 7.45 29.09
N VAL A 243 -7.31 7.47 27.76
CA VAL A 243 -6.71 6.42 26.96
C VAL A 243 -5.47 6.98 26.30
N GLN A 244 -4.34 6.30 26.43
CA GLN A 244 -3.07 6.70 25.83
C GLN A 244 -2.98 6.16 24.41
N ILE A 245 -2.76 7.06 23.46
CA ILE A 245 -2.38 6.73 22.10
C ILE A 245 -0.89 7.01 22.00
N THR A 246 -0.10 6.02 21.61
CA THR A 246 1.35 6.13 21.42
C THR A 246 1.74 5.79 20.00
N GLY A 247 2.90 6.26 19.54
CA GLY A 247 3.37 6.09 18.16
C GLY A 247 3.52 7.41 17.44
N ASN A 248 3.63 7.34 16.11
CA ASN A 248 3.87 8.49 15.23
C ASN A 248 2.87 8.61 14.07
N ALA A 249 1.89 7.72 14.00
CA ALA A 249 0.89 7.69 12.94
C ALA A 249 -0.13 8.82 13.04
N THR A 250 -0.80 9.10 11.93
CA THR A 250 -2.07 9.83 11.91
C THR A 250 -3.23 8.85 12.22
N TRP A 251 -4.22 9.31 12.97
CA TRP A 251 -5.33 8.48 13.38
C TRP A 251 -6.65 9.25 13.41
N THR A 252 -7.74 8.52 13.37
CA THR A 252 -9.09 9.02 13.62
C THR A 252 -9.74 8.24 14.75
N ALA A 253 -10.68 8.87 15.47
CA ALA A 253 -11.43 8.21 16.53
C ALA A 253 -12.94 8.50 16.42
N SER A 254 -13.75 7.53 16.81
CA SER A 254 -15.21 7.67 16.86
C SER A 254 -15.79 6.82 17.96
N SER A 255 -16.93 7.23 18.51
CA SER A 255 -17.72 6.44 19.45
C SER A 255 -19.02 6.01 18.77
N ASN A 256 -19.46 4.77 19.03
CA ASN A 256 -20.73 4.24 18.54
C ASN A 256 -21.94 4.61 19.41
N GLN A 257 -21.73 5.32 20.55
CA GLN A 257 -22.78 5.70 21.48
C GLN A 257 -22.68 7.17 21.90
N ALA A 258 -23.79 7.87 21.87
CA ALA A 258 -23.86 9.29 22.23
C ALA A 258 -23.56 9.60 23.70
N TRP A 259 -23.69 8.60 24.58
CA TRP A 259 -23.42 8.74 26.02
C TRP A 259 -21.93 8.60 26.37
N ALA A 260 -21.11 8.08 25.46
CA ALA A 260 -19.66 7.96 25.58
C ALA A 260 -19.00 8.83 24.49
N THR A 261 -18.73 10.08 24.80
CA THR A 261 -18.15 11.06 23.86
C THR A 261 -16.64 11.10 23.97
N ILE A 262 -15.98 11.56 22.89
CA ILE A 262 -14.54 11.71 22.84
C ILE A 262 -14.16 13.18 22.64
N ASP A 263 -13.02 13.60 23.20
CA ASP A 263 -12.54 14.98 23.11
C ASP A 263 -11.84 15.29 21.78
N LYS A 264 -11.39 14.26 21.03
CA LYS A 264 -10.70 14.39 19.76
C LYS A 264 -11.19 13.31 18.78
N SER A 265 -11.57 13.72 17.57
CA SER A 265 -11.97 12.79 16.49
C SER A 265 -10.82 12.42 15.55
N SER A 266 -9.65 13.07 15.67
CA SER A 266 -8.44 12.77 14.89
C SER A 266 -7.21 13.38 15.57
N GLY A 267 -6.04 12.89 15.15
CA GLY A 267 -4.76 13.39 15.63
C GLY A 267 -3.58 12.80 14.87
N SER A 268 -2.38 13.18 15.30
CA SER A 268 -1.10 12.66 14.79
C SER A 268 -0.14 12.47 15.95
N GLY A 269 0.55 11.34 15.97
CA GLY A 269 1.50 10.99 17.01
C GLY A 269 0.87 10.68 18.35
N ALA A 270 1.72 10.65 19.39
CA ALA A 270 1.34 10.30 20.75
C ALA A 270 0.47 11.38 21.39
N THR A 271 -0.64 10.96 22.04
CA THR A 271 -1.56 11.86 22.76
C THR A 271 -2.44 11.08 23.74
N THR A 272 -3.14 11.83 24.60
CA THR A 272 -4.22 11.29 25.42
C THR A 272 -5.55 11.56 24.74
N LEU A 273 -6.36 10.54 24.55
CA LEU A 273 -7.76 10.59 24.15
C LEU A 273 -8.62 10.48 25.40
N ASN A 274 -9.47 11.47 25.68
CA ASN A 274 -10.39 11.42 26.82
C ASN A 274 -11.76 10.96 26.36
N ILE A 275 -12.26 9.89 26.98
CA ILE A 275 -13.61 9.36 26.78
C ILE A 275 -14.46 9.88 27.95
N ARG A 276 -15.45 10.71 27.67
CA ARG A 276 -16.38 11.24 28.66
C ARG A 276 -17.70 10.45 28.61
N CYS A 277 -18.06 9.82 29.73
CA CYS A 277 -19.31 9.12 29.89
C CYS A 277 -20.33 10.03 30.59
N ASN A 278 -21.55 10.09 30.05
CA ASN A 278 -22.69 10.70 30.74
C ASN A 278 -23.23 9.71 31.81
N ASP A 279 -24.01 10.24 32.78
CA ASP A 279 -24.64 9.43 33.79
C ASP A 279 -25.48 8.29 33.20
N ASN A 280 -25.38 7.09 33.77
CA ASN A 280 -26.28 6.00 33.47
C ASN A 280 -27.42 5.98 34.52
N THR A 281 -28.51 6.59 34.17
CA THR A 281 -29.71 6.67 35.03
C THR A 281 -30.62 5.47 34.86
N THR A 282 -30.25 4.47 34.07
CA THR A 282 -31.01 3.22 33.92
C THR A 282 -30.50 2.15 34.90
N GLN A 283 -31.34 1.21 35.24
CA GLN A 283 -30.99 0.08 36.11
C GLN A 283 -30.31 -1.06 35.35
N THR A 284 -29.74 -0.78 34.20
CA THR A 284 -29.03 -1.76 33.38
C THR A 284 -27.64 -1.24 33.02
N GLU A 285 -26.67 -2.13 33.06
CA GLU A 285 -25.34 -1.88 32.53
C GLU A 285 -25.43 -1.58 31.02
N ARG A 286 -24.55 -0.71 30.54
CA ARG A 286 -24.48 -0.39 29.11
C ARG A 286 -23.06 -0.38 28.61
N THR A 287 -22.89 -0.66 27.31
CA THR A 287 -21.58 -0.70 26.65
C THR A 287 -21.51 0.25 25.47
N ALA A 288 -20.32 0.80 25.24
CA ALA A 288 -19.95 1.55 24.06
C ALA A 288 -18.64 1.01 23.50
N ILE A 289 -18.43 1.21 22.20
CA ILE A 289 -17.15 0.97 21.55
C ILE A 289 -16.64 2.31 21.04
N VAL A 290 -15.47 2.70 21.51
CA VAL A 290 -14.69 3.80 20.95
C VAL A 290 -13.63 3.18 20.07
N THR A 291 -13.67 3.47 18.77
CA THR A 291 -12.73 2.94 17.79
C THR A 291 -11.69 4.01 17.45
N VAL A 292 -10.42 3.72 17.70
CA VAL A 292 -9.30 4.47 17.17
C VAL A 292 -8.81 3.75 15.93
N ARG A 293 -8.84 4.43 14.78
CA ARG A 293 -8.45 3.87 13.50
C ARG A 293 -7.15 4.47 13.01
N TYR A 294 -6.21 3.60 12.70
CA TYR A 294 -4.99 3.90 11.99
C TYR A 294 -4.96 3.03 10.74
N PHE A 295 -5.09 3.66 9.59
CA PHE A 295 -5.18 2.99 8.30
C PHE A 295 -6.27 1.90 8.24
N ARG A 296 -5.92 0.61 8.19
CA ARG A 296 -6.85 -0.54 8.19
C ARG A 296 -6.94 -1.24 9.54
N ASN A 297 -6.21 -0.74 10.53
CA ASN A 297 -6.20 -1.29 11.88
C ASN A 297 -7.15 -0.50 12.77
N ASP A 298 -8.07 -1.22 13.42
CA ASP A 298 -9.01 -0.67 14.36
C ASP A 298 -8.64 -1.13 15.79
N PHE A 299 -8.41 -0.16 16.67
CA PHE A 299 -8.26 -0.37 18.10
C PHE A 299 -9.60 -0.07 18.75
N ASN A 300 -10.29 -1.12 19.20
CA ASN A 300 -11.61 -1.01 19.81
C ASN A 300 -11.48 -0.95 21.32
N ILE A 301 -11.81 0.19 21.90
CA ILE A 301 -11.86 0.40 23.34
C ILE A 301 -13.29 0.10 23.79
N VAL A 302 -13.44 -0.97 24.57
CA VAL A 302 -14.75 -1.34 25.13
C VAL A 302 -14.98 -0.55 26.41
N VAL A 303 -15.99 0.31 26.41
CA VAL A 303 -16.42 1.09 27.57
C VAL A 303 -17.65 0.41 28.18
N THR A 304 -17.52 -0.14 29.39
CA THR A 304 -18.62 -0.74 30.15
C THR A 304 -18.99 0.19 31.29
N GLN A 305 -20.23 0.66 31.30
CA GLN A 305 -20.71 1.55 32.34
C GLN A 305 -21.74 0.85 33.24
N ALA A 306 -21.47 0.88 34.53
CA ALA A 306 -22.34 0.29 35.53
C ALA A 306 -23.77 0.86 35.49
N ALA A 307 -24.73 0.04 35.90
CA ALA A 307 -26.12 0.44 36.07
C ALA A 307 -26.27 1.51 37.15
N GLY A 308 -27.22 2.41 36.98
CA GLY A 308 -27.66 3.29 38.04
C GLY A 308 -28.35 2.48 39.17
N SER A 309 -28.06 2.84 40.41
CA SER A 309 -28.65 2.21 41.58
C SER A 309 -29.81 3.04 42.12
N LEU A 310 -30.86 2.36 42.56
CA LEU A 310 -31.92 2.97 43.34
C LEU A 310 -31.37 3.48 44.68
N PRO A 311 -32.01 4.48 45.31
CA PRO A 311 -31.70 4.85 46.69
C PRO A 311 -31.77 3.66 47.64
N VAL A 312 -30.86 3.61 48.59
CA VAL A 312 -30.90 2.63 49.71
C VAL A 312 -31.58 3.31 50.87
N ILE A 313 -32.58 2.65 51.46
CA ILE A 313 -33.41 3.22 52.53
C ILE A 313 -33.34 2.31 53.74
N SER A 314 -33.08 2.88 54.90
CA SER A 314 -33.15 2.12 56.18
C SER A 314 -34.60 1.79 56.56
N GLY A 315 -34.76 0.76 57.36
CA GLY A 315 -36.10 0.42 57.93
C GLY A 315 -36.65 1.56 58.80
N VAL A 316 -37.95 1.75 58.71
CA VAL A 316 -38.63 2.77 59.54
C VAL A 316 -38.60 2.34 60.96
N GLN A 317 -38.13 3.21 61.89
CA GLN A 317 -38.27 3.12 63.32
C GLN A 317 -39.41 4.01 63.73
N TYR A 318 -40.13 3.66 64.85
CA TYR A 318 -41.21 4.48 65.38
C TYR A 318 -41.16 4.66 66.84
N GLU A 319 -41.61 5.84 67.33
CA GLU A 319 -41.86 6.16 68.71
C GLU A 319 -43.33 6.64 68.81
N SER A 320 -44.15 6.00 69.63
CA SER A 320 -45.55 6.33 69.73
C SER A 320 -45.88 6.94 71.07
N THR A 321 -46.78 7.93 71.06
CA THR A 321 -47.49 8.49 72.22
C THR A 321 -48.96 8.20 72.03
N LYS A 322 -49.82 8.60 73.04
CA LYS A 322 -51.28 8.44 72.90
C LYS A 322 -51.89 9.25 71.72
N GLU A 323 -51.22 10.29 71.29
CA GLU A 323 -51.76 11.25 70.31
C GLU A 323 -50.97 11.34 69.01
N SER A 324 -49.74 10.80 68.95
CA SER A 324 -48.85 10.92 67.82
C SER A 324 -47.91 9.73 67.70
N VAL A 325 -47.43 9.51 66.51
CA VAL A 325 -46.34 8.57 66.18
C VAL A 325 -45.26 9.28 65.40
N THR A 326 -44.02 9.30 65.89
CA THR A 326 -42.86 9.79 65.17
C THR A 326 -42.18 8.63 64.44
N LEU A 327 -42.07 8.74 63.11
CA LEU A 327 -41.45 7.77 62.23
C LEU A 327 -40.10 8.31 61.81
N THR A 328 -39.04 7.48 61.88
CA THR A 328 -37.65 7.86 61.51
C THR A 328 -37.05 6.82 60.62
N SER A 329 -36.37 7.25 59.58
CA SER A 329 -35.61 6.44 58.62
C SER A 329 -34.46 7.27 58.06
N SER A 330 -33.67 6.73 57.19
CA SER A 330 -32.63 7.44 56.42
C SER A 330 -32.51 6.88 55.05
N PHE A 331 -31.93 7.68 54.15
CA PHE A 331 -31.62 7.23 52.81
C PHE A 331 -30.19 7.61 52.44
N ALA A 332 -29.61 6.83 51.48
CA ALA A 332 -28.39 7.13 50.75
C ALA A 332 -28.61 6.79 49.25
N SER A 333 -28.10 7.61 48.36
CA SER A 333 -28.28 7.46 46.90
C SER A 333 -27.04 7.89 46.14
N ALA A 334 -26.71 7.19 45.09
CA ALA A 334 -25.65 7.63 44.17
C ALA A 334 -26.07 8.88 43.37
N PHE A 335 -27.37 8.99 43.06
CA PHE A 335 -27.93 10.13 42.33
C PHE A 335 -28.75 11.03 43.28
N PRO A 336 -28.75 12.32 43.10
CA PRO A 336 -29.56 13.24 43.86
C PRO A 336 -31.05 12.81 43.89
N VAL A 337 -31.65 12.82 45.07
CA VAL A 337 -33.10 12.57 45.21
C VAL A 337 -33.87 13.86 44.91
N THR A 338 -35.08 13.70 44.39
CA THR A 338 -36.01 14.80 44.10
C THR A 338 -37.09 14.92 45.16
N GLU A 339 -37.42 13.81 45.82
CA GLU A 339 -38.45 13.72 46.84
C GLU A 339 -38.14 12.55 47.79
N TYR A 340 -38.39 12.72 49.05
CA TYR A 340 -38.35 11.62 50.03
C TYR A 340 -39.40 11.83 51.13
N GLY A 341 -39.77 10.76 51.82
CA GLY A 341 -40.76 10.83 52.85
C GLY A 341 -41.21 9.48 53.35
N ILE A 342 -42.41 9.44 53.95
CA ILE A 342 -43.04 8.23 54.46
C ILE A 342 -44.44 8.08 53.90
N CYS A 343 -44.70 6.93 53.26
CA CYS A 343 -46.04 6.45 52.95
C CYS A 343 -46.63 5.68 54.11
N TYR A 344 -47.90 5.90 54.42
CA TYR A 344 -48.54 5.18 55.49
C TYR A 344 -50.04 4.94 55.22
N GLY A 345 -50.65 3.99 55.94
CA GLY A 345 -52.05 3.64 55.78
C GLY A 345 -52.38 2.37 56.51
N THR A 346 -53.66 1.95 56.48
CA THR A 346 -54.15 0.74 57.13
C THR A 346 -53.98 -0.55 56.34
N SER A 347 -53.49 -0.41 55.09
CA SER A 347 -53.20 -1.57 54.28
C SER A 347 -51.66 -1.72 54.16
N ALA A 348 -51.19 -2.98 54.11
CA ALA A 348 -49.75 -3.31 53.95
C ALA A 348 -49.17 -2.76 52.65
N ASN A 349 -47.86 -2.46 52.66
CA ASN A 349 -47.10 -1.96 51.53
C ASN A 349 -47.62 -0.63 50.95
N PRO A 350 -47.79 0.43 51.75
CA PRO A 350 -48.20 1.75 51.24
C PRO A 350 -47.19 2.27 50.28
N THR A 351 -47.65 2.98 49.22
CA THR A 351 -46.84 3.54 48.15
C THR A 351 -47.05 5.05 48.05
N VAL A 352 -46.21 5.71 47.25
CA VAL A 352 -46.28 7.17 46.96
C VAL A 352 -47.63 7.62 46.37
N ASN A 353 -48.41 6.68 45.82
CA ASN A 353 -49.75 6.96 45.27
C ASN A 353 -50.86 7.00 46.36
N GLY A 354 -50.53 6.59 47.57
CA GLY A 354 -51.43 6.63 48.75
C GLY A 354 -51.17 7.85 49.65
N THR A 355 -51.53 7.71 50.91
CA THR A 355 -51.25 8.76 51.90
C THR A 355 -49.76 8.81 52.19
N LYS A 356 -49.18 9.98 52.13
CA LYS A 356 -47.75 10.23 52.36
C LYS A 356 -47.48 11.56 53.06
N VAL A 357 -46.39 11.63 53.79
CA VAL A 357 -45.71 12.88 54.18
C VAL A 357 -44.41 12.99 53.45
N THR A 358 -44.14 14.18 52.93
CA THR A 358 -43.09 14.38 51.90
C THR A 358 -42.20 15.56 52.27
N THR A 359 -40.90 15.40 52.00
CA THR A 359 -39.95 16.51 51.89
C THR A 359 -39.50 16.65 50.43
N HIS A 360 -39.67 17.87 49.89
CA HIS A 360 -39.18 18.26 48.55
C HIS A 360 -37.85 19.02 48.70
N ASP A 361 -36.83 18.36 49.21
CA ASP A 361 -35.51 18.90 49.35
C ASP A 361 -34.61 18.25 48.29
N ALA A 362 -34.72 18.78 47.07
CA ALA A 362 -34.03 18.23 45.91
C ALA A 362 -32.51 18.45 46.00
N GLY A 363 -31.75 17.52 45.46
CA GLY A 363 -30.31 17.62 45.32
C GLY A 363 -29.49 16.91 46.37
N LYS A 364 -30.14 16.29 47.39
CA LYS A 364 -29.43 15.48 48.39
C LYS A 364 -29.14 14.07 47.92
N THR A 365 -28.00 13.54 48.31
CA THR A 365 -27.62 12.15 48.13
C THR A 365 -27.74 11.30 49.38
N GLU A 366 -27.99 11.93 50.54
CA GLU A 366 -28.22 11.27 51.81
C GLU A 366 -29.06 12.17 52.71
N GLY A 367 -29.77 11.58 53.65
CA GLY A 367 -30.57 12.35 54.61
C GLY A 367 -31.34 11.51 55.60
N GLU A 368 -31.75 12.16 56.70
CA GLU A 368 -32.71 11.64 57.70
C GLU A 368 -34.13 11.91 57.20
N ILE A 369 -35.01 10.95 57.39
CA ILE A 369 -36.45 11.02 57.16
C ILE A 369 -37.12 10.98 58.52
N ARG A 370 -37.70 12.10 58.99
CA ARG A 370 -38.34 12.18 60.29
C ARG A 370 -39.64 12.94 60.19
N TYR A 371 -40.74 12.24 60.59
CA TYR A 371 -42.08 12.84 60.57
C TYR A 371 -42.86 12.41 61.78
N THR A 372 -43.64 13.32 62.37
CA THR A 372 -44.61 13.05 63.42
C THR A 372 -46.01 13.07 62.83
N LEU A 373 -46.67 11.92 62.85
CA LEU A 373 -48.06 11.75 62.45
C LEU A 373 -48.96 11.98 63.60
N THR A 374 -50.00 12.77 63.38
CA THR A 374 -51.06 13.07 64.38
C THR A 374 -52.46 12.71 63.83
N ASN A 375 -53.47 12.71 64.63
CA ASN A 375 -54.84 12.43 64.21
C ASN A 375 -55.06 11.02 63.60
N LEU A 376 -54.27 10.04 64.07
CA LEU A 376 -54.43 8.64 63.73
C LEU A 376 -55.51 8.00 64.61
N ASN A 377 -56.29 7.05 64.07
CA ASN A 377 -57.27 6.31 64.84
C ASN A 377 -56.56 5.34 65.79
N ALA A 378 -56.83 5.42 67.09
CA ALA A 378 -56.13 4.65 68.09
C ALA A 378 -56.39 3.14 68.04
N THR A 379 -57.47 2.72 67.38
CA THR A 379 -57.81 1.30 67.22
C THR A 379 -57.29 0.63 66.00
N ASP A 380 -56.72 1.42 65.06
CA ASP A 380 -56.24 0.90 63.77
C ASP A 380 -54.78 0.46 63.82
N ILE A 381 -54.49 -0.55 63.04
CA ILE A 381 -53.12 -0.99 62.74
C ILE A 381 -52.68 -0.21 61.48
N TYR A 382 -51.53 0.42 61.56
CA TYR A 382 -50.94 1.17 60.47
C TYR A 382 -49.69 0.49 59.94
N TYR A 383 -49.48 0.65 58.66
CA TYR A 383 -48.28 0.25 57.96
C TYR A 383 -47.58 1.51 57.47
N ALA A 384 -46.24 1.54 57.57
CA ALA A 384 -45.42 2.63 57.02
C ALA A 384 -44.26 2.09 56.25
N ARG A 385 -43.88 2.84 55.18
CA ARG A 385 -42.62 2.65 54.41
C ARG A 385 -42.04 4.00 54.17
N ALA A 386 -40.75 4.14 54.43
CA ALA A 386 -39.98 5.27 53.93
C ALA A 386 -39.72 5.10 52.45
N TYR A 387 -39.65 6.19 51.73
CA TYR A 387 -39.35 6.21 50.29
C TYR A 387 -38.40 7.35 49.92
N ALA A 388 -37.68 7.14 48.84
CA ALA A 388 -36.92 8.19 48.17
C ALA A 388 -37.00 8.00 46.65
N ILE A 389 -37.08 9.10 45.92
CA ILE A 389 -37.18 9.16 44.45
C ILE A 389 -35.93 9.83 43.91
N SER A 390 -35.20 9.13 43.04
CA SER A 390 -34.12 9.68 42.26
C SER A 390 -34.44 9.59 40.76
N VAL A 391 -33.54 10.07 39.92
CA VAL A 391 -33.64 9.92 38.46
C VAL A 391 -33.64 8.45 38.02
N VAL A 392 -33.09 7.53 38.80
CA VAL A 392 -33.05 6.09 38.52
C VAL A 392 -34.38 5.41 38.83
N GLY A 393 -35.12 5.94 39.80
CA GLY A 393 -36.41 5.39 40.20
C GLY A 393 -36.73 5.59 41.68
N ILE A 394 -37.75 4.89 42.14
CA ILE A 394 -38.29 4.97 43.52
C ILE A 394 -37.81 3.75 44.30
N ALA A 395 -37.28 4.00 45.47
CA ALA A 395 -37.00 2.97 46.44
C ALA A 395 -37.92 3.08 47.67
N TYR A 396 -38.18 1.97 48.30
CA TYR A 396 -38.97 1.88 49.52
C TYR A 396 -38.23 1.04 50.58
N SER A 397 -38.39 1.40 51.83
CA SER A 397 -38.00 0.51 52.94
C SER A 397 -38.91 -0.72 53.04
N ASP A 398 -38.53 -1.65 53.87
CA ASP A 398 -39.46 -2.69 54.35
C ASP A 398 -40.65 -2.07 55.05
N ASN A 399 -41.71 -2.86 55.15
CA ASN A 399 -42.95 -2.48 55.76
C ASN A 399 -42.80 -2.48 57.29
N THR A 400 -43.12 -1.38 57.93
CA THR A 400 -43.14 -1.27 59.40
C THR A 400 -44.60 -1.17 59.87
N VAL A 401 -44.94 -1.95 60.87
CA VAL A 401 -46.30 -1.97 61.52
C VAL A 401 -46.22 -1.18 62.78
N PHE A 402 -47.21 -0.29 63.00
CA PHE A 402 -47.30 0.49 64.23
C PHE A 402 -48.73 0.77 64.61
N THR A 403 -48.97 1.17 65.94
CA THR A 403 -50.19 1.68 66.44
C THR A 403 -49.94 2.90 67.33
N THR A 404 -50.91 3.79 67.56
CA THR A 404 -50.77 4.96 68.43
C THR A 404 -50.71 4.60 69.89
N SER A 405 -51.24 3.42 70.30
CA SER A 405 -51.18 2.95 71.65
C SER A 405 -49.88 2.32 72.10
N GLY A 406 -48.98 2.16 71.18
CA GLY A 406 -47.66 1.48 71.38
C GLY A 406 -47.80 -0.04 71.64
N ARG A 407 -48.97 -0.60 71.64
CA ARG A 407 -49.23 -2.03 71.83
C ARG A 407 -49.79 -2.62 70.55
N LEU A 408 -48.99 -3.41 69.86
CA LEU A 408 -49.47 -4.20 68.71
C LEU A 408 -50.47 -5.25 69.22
N PRO A 409 -51.63 -5.51 68.56
CA PRO A 409 -52.49 -6.64 68.83
C PRO A 409 -51.69 -7.94 68.76
N ASP A 410 -52.14 -8.99 69.47
CA ASP A 410 -51.55 -10.33 69.34
C ASP A 410 -51.76 -10.84 67.91
N ILE A 411 -50.76 -10.57 67.02
CA ILE A 411 -50.71 -11.11 65.68
C ILE A 411 -49.96 -12.44 65.79
N ASP A 412 -50.52 -13.49 65.22
CA ASP A 412 -49.85 -14.78 65.14
C ASP A 412 -48.43 -14.63 64.57
N ASP A 413 -47.40 -15.22 65.16
CA ASP A 413 -46.01 -15.05 64.88
C ASP A 413 -45.65 -15.37 63.34
N ASN A 414 -46.58 -16.07 62.68
CA ASN A 414 -46.44 -16.37 61.26
C ASN A 414 -46.77 -15.20 60.29
N ASP A 415 -47.56 -14.22 60.74
CA ASP A 415 -47.98 -13.05 59.96
C ASP A 415 -47.20 -11.79 60.34
N ARG A 416 -46.21 -11.84 61.21
CA ARG A 416 -45.39 -10.71 61.60
C ARG A 416 -44.35 -10.42 60.52
N PRO A 417 -44.25 -9.17 60.00
CA PRO A 417 -43.14 -8.75 59.16
C PRO A 417 -41.78 -8.95 59.83
N ASN A 418 -40.76 -9.28 59.10
CA ASN A 418 -39.39 -9.60 59.58
C ASN A 418 -38.79 -8.55 60.56
N SER A 419 -39.23 -7.29 60.49
CA SER A 419 -38.81 -6.19 61.37
C SER A 419 -39.24 -6.28 62.81
N VAL A 420 -40.17 -7.17 63.11
CA VAL A 420 -40.75 -7.37 64.52
C VAL A 420 -40.28 -8.68 65.14
N LYS A 421 -39.71 -9.60 64.35
CA LYS A 421 -39.14 -10.87 64.82
C LYS A 421 -37.79 -10.65 65.52
N GLY A 422 -37.75 -10.11 66.70
CA GLY A 422 -36.45 -9.94 67.36
C GLY A 422 -36.40 -9.10 68.60
N ARG A 423 -37.56 -8.65 69.13
CA ARG A 423 -37.65 -8.02 70.47
C ARG A 423 -38.56 -8.84 71.42
N LYS A 424 -37.93 -9.78 72.09
CA LYS A 424 -38.39 -10.23 73.43
C LYS A 424 -37.52 -9.60 74.47
#